data_d8eadd0dec8e67a25c62a73df55e78ff
#
_entry.id   d8eadd0dec8e67a25c62a73df55e78ff
#
_cell.length_a   1.000
_cell.length_b   1.000
_cell.length_c   1.000
_cell.angle_alpha   90.00
_cell.angle_beta   90.00
_cell.angle_gamma   90.00
#
_symmetry.space_group_name_H-M   'P 1'
#
loop_
_entity.id
_entity.type
_entity.pdbx_description
1 polymer ?
#
loop_
_entity_poly.entity_id
_entity_poly.type
_entity_poly.pdbx_seq_one_letter_code
_entity_poly.pdbx_strand_id
1 'polypeptide(L)'
;MSGKKSRHLSGREKSSDRPVHHHTDLSVYPLTPDHWDDFEVLFGPRGACGGCWCMWWRLTSHEFREGAGTVNRDKFRECIREPTPPGVLAYRGQVAVGWCAADPSEKYRRLASSRTLQPIDDTPVWAITCLYVGKADRRQGLTRQLIEAACVFAASFGASARKQLSL
;
A
#
# COMPACT_ATOMS: atom_id res chain seq x y z
N MET A 1 -36.32 -16.94 36.89
CA MET A 1 -35.05 -17.62 36.55
C MET A 1 -34.82 -17.39 35.06
N SER A 2 -33.98 -16.42 34.73
CA SER A 2 -33.79 -15.97 33.35
C SER A 2 -32.35 -16.29 32.93
N GLY A 3 -32.19 -17.27 32.05
CA GLY A 3 -30.90 -17.72 31.55
C GLY A 3 -30.43 -16.86 30.37
N LYS A 4 -29.43 -16.01 30.56
CA LYS A 4 -28.72 -15.33 29.49
C LYS A 4 -27.85 -16.34 28.72
N LYS A 5 -28.21 -16.63 27.46
CA LYS A 5 -27.36 -17.35 26.52
C LYS A 5 -26.29 -16.37 25.98
N SER A 6 -25.06 -16.58 26.40
CA SER A 6 -23.88 -15.96 25.81
C SER A 6 -23.68 -16.50 24.39
N ARG A 7 -23.76 -15.66 23.36
CA ARG A 7 -23.38 -16.04 21.99
C ARG A 7 -21.88 -15.85 21.86
N HIS A 8 -21.17 -16.94 21.80
CA HIS A 8 -19.76 -16.98 21.41
C HIS A 8 -19.68 -16.69 19.91
N LEU A 9 -19.25 -15.48 19.56
CA LEU A 9 -18.90 -15.13 18.19
C LEU A 9 -17.52 -15.71 17.89
N SER A 10 -17.51 -16.90 17.28
CA SER A 10 -16.34 -17.49 16.67
C SER A 10 -15.99 -16.65 15.44
N GLY A 11 -15.04 -15.72 15.59
CA GLY A 11 -14.45 -14.98 14.47
C GLY A 11 -13.63 -15.96 13.62
N ARG A 12 -14.13 -16.26 12.45
CA ARG A 12 -13.41 -17.00 11.41
C ARG A 12 -12.35 -16.06 10.84
N GLU A 13 -11.11 -16.18 11.29
CA GLU A 13 -9.97 -15.49 10.67
C GLU A 13 -9.91 -15.86 9.18
N LYS A 14 -10.13 -14.86 8.32
CA LYS A 14 -9.99 -15.03 6.88
C LYS A 14 -8.49 -15.14 6.56
N SER A 15 -8.13 -16.06 5.67
CA SER A 15 -6.75 -16.36 5.26
C SER A 15 -5.96 -15.14 4.69
N SER A 16 -6.63 -14.04 4.36
CA SER A 16 -6.07 -12.77 3.89
C SER A 16 -5.55 -11.86 5.01
N ASP A 17 -5.80 -12.21 6.27
CA ASP A 17 -5.58 -11.36 7.44
C ASP A 17 -4.25 -11.68 8.17
N ARG A 18 -3.32 -12.35 7.49
CA ARG A 18 -1.98 -12.59 8.04
C ARG A 18 -1.05 -11.42 7.75
N PRO A 19 -0.41 -10.84 8.77
CA PRO A 19 0.59 -9.81 8.56
C PRO A 19 1.76 -10.38 7.76
N VAL A 20 2.24 -9.63 6.78
CA VAL A 20 3.42 -9.99 5.97
C VAL A 20 4.72 -9.73 6.71
N HIS A 21 4.69 -8.92 7.77
CA HIS A 21 5.87 -8.57 8.57
C HIS A 21 5.48 -8.15 9.99
N HIS A 22 6.24 -8.63 10.99
CA HIS A 22 6.13 -8.21 12.38
C HIS A 22 7.45 -7.62 12.86
N HIS A 23 7.42 -6.38 13.32
CA HIS A 23 8.41 -5.81 14.21
C HIS A 23 7.77 -5.60 15.58
N THR A 24 8.57 -5.46 16.63
CA THR A 24 8.16 -5.51 18.04
C THR A 24 6.94 -4.65 18.40
N ASP A 25 6.55 -3.67 17.56
CA ASP A 25 5.37 -2.81 17.77
C ASP A 25 4.60 -2.50 16.49
N LEU A 26 4.99 -3.11 15.33
CA LEU A 26 4.44 -2.81 14.03
C LEU A 26 3.95 -4.09 13.34
N SER A 27 2.70 -4.06 12.88
CA SER A 27 2.13 -5.09 12.01
C SER A 27 1.91 -4.50 10.62
N VAL A 28 2.25 -5.25 9.56
CA VAL A 28 2.11 -4.78 8.18
C VAL A 28 1.28 -5.77 7.37
N TYR A 29 0.26 -5.27 6.70
CA TYR A 29 -0.70 -6.05 5.92
C TYR A 29 -0.76 -5.57 4.48
N PRO A 30 -1.08 -6.45 3.51
CA PRO A 30 -1.45 -6.02 2.16
C PRO A 30 -2.68 -5.11 2.22
N LEU A 31 -2.71 -4.06 1.39
CA LEU A 31 -3.90 -3.20 1.29
C LEU A 31 -4.99 -3.89 0.48
N THR A 32 -5.93 -4.49 1.18
CA THR A 32 -7.15 -5.09 0.62
C THR A 32 -8.36 -4.20 0.85
N PRO A 33 -9.54 -4.50 0.24
CA PRO A 33 -10.77 -3.76 0.53
C PRO A 33 -11.14 -3.69 2.02
N ASP A 34 -10.75 -4.69 2.82
CA ASP A 34 -11.05 -4.72 4.26
C ASP A 34 -10.26 -3.66 5.06
N HIS A 35 -9.16 -3.14 4.49
CA HIS A 35 -8.30 -2.10 5.10
C HIS A 35 -8.51 -0.71 4.48
N TRP A 36 -9.52 -0.55 3.62
CA TRP A 36 -9.73 0.71 2.90
C TRP A 36 -10.00 1.89 3.83
N ASP A 37 -10.85 1.72 4.81
CA ASP A 37 -11.24 2.80 5.72
C ASP A 37 -10.04 3.32 6.54
N ASP A 38 -9.16 2.41 6.97
CA ASP A 38 -7.93 2.76 7.67
C ASP A 38 -6.94 3.50 6.77
N PHE A 39 -6.86 3.12 5.50
CA PHE A 39 -6.07 3.82 4.50
C PHE A 39 -6.62 5.24 4.24
N GLU A 40 -7.94 5.41 4.14
CA GLU A 40 -8.57 6.73 4.01
C GLU A 40 -8.27 7.62 5.22
N VAL A 41 -8.36 7.08 6.43
CA VAL A 41 -8.03 7.81 7.66
C VAL A 41 -6.58 8.26 7.65
N LEU A 42 -5.64 7.38 7.29
CA LEU A 42 -4.22 7.70 7.21
C LEU A 42 -3.92 8.80 6.19
N PHE A 43 -4.56 8.75 5.01
CA PHE A 43 -4.36 9.73 3.93
C PHE A 43 -5.07 11.04 4.20
N GLY A 44 -6.14 11.00 4.98
CA GLY A 44 -6.96 12.14 5.34
C GLY A 44 -7.73 12.75 4.14
N PRO A 45 -8.53 13.80 4.39
CA PRO A 45 -9.47 14.35 3.39
C PRO A 45 -8.76 14.93 2.15
N ARG A 46 -7.46 15.23 2.24
CA ARG A 46 -6.66 15.75 1.13
C ARG A 46 -5.87 14.66 0.39
N GLY A 47 -6.08 13.37 0.67
CA GLY A 47 -5.45 12.25 -0.01
C GLY A 47 -3.92 12.28 0.08
N ALA A 48 -3.38 12.42 1.28
CA ALA A 48 -1.98 12.57 1.64
C ALA A 48 -1.36 13.87 1.10
N CYS A 49 -1.13 13.99 -0.19
CA CYS A 49 -0.49 15.14 -0.82
C CYS A 49 -1.31 15.60 -2.05
N GLY A 50 -1.96 16.76 -1.95
CA GLY A 50 -2.63 17.41 -3.08
C GLY A 50 -3.68 16.57 -3.82
N GLY A 51 -4.40 15.68 -3.14
CA GLY A 51 -5.40 14.80 -3.78
C GLY A 51 -4.76 13.65 -4.58
N CYS A 52 -3.52 13.26 -4.24
CA CYS A 52 -2.76 12.25 -4.96
C CYS A 52 -3.39 10.86 -4.89
N TRP A 53 -3.86 10.42 -3.71
CA TRP A 53 -4.40 9.07 -3.48
C TRP A 53 -3.57 7.96 -4.13
N CYS A 54 -2.23 8.11 -4.14
CA CYS A 54 -1.26 7.19 -4.74
C CYS A 54 -1.38 6.99 -6.26
N MET A 55 -2.11 7.87 -6.98
CA MET A 55 -2.35 7.74 -8.41
C MET A 55 -1.30 8.44 -9.28
N TRP A 56 -0.34 9.19 -8.71
CA TRP A 56 0.67 9.94 -9.47
C TRP A 56 1.42 9.09 -10.51
N TRP A 57 1.88 7.92 -10.13
CA TRP A 57 2.63 7.04 -11.02
C TRP A 57 1.75 6.19 -11.96
N ARG A 58 0.47 6.04 -11.63
CA ARG A 58 -0.48 5.20 -12.36
C ARG A 58 -1.19 5.92 -13.50
N LEU A 59 -1.31 7.23 -13.43
CA LEU A 59 -2.03 8.08 -14.39
C LEU A 59 -1.09 8.94 -15.21
N THR A 60 -1.55 9.38 -16.40
CA THR A 60 -0.90 10.47 -17.13
C THR A 60 -0.99 11.78 -16.34
N SER A 61 -0.18 12.78 -16.73
CA SER A 61 -0.19 14.10 -16.08
C SER A 61 -1.52 14.82 -16.18
N HIS A 62 -2.23 14.62 -17.28
CA HIS A 62 -3.55 15.18 -17.53
C HIS A 62 -4.60 14.50 -16.63
N GLU A 63 -4.75 13.18 -16.74
CA GLU A 63 -5.70 12.40 -15.93
C GLU A 63 -5.52 12.63 -14.43
N PHE A 64 -4.26 12.73 -13.97
CA PHE A 64 -3.95 12.98 -12.57
C PHE A 64 -4.44 14.34 -12.09
N ARG A 65 -4.21 15.40 -12.88
CA ARG A 65 -4.62 16.77 -12.50
C ARG A 65 -6.14 16.93 -12.51
N GLU A 66 -6.80 16.40 -13.53
CA GLU A 66 -8.27 16.44 -13.62
C GLU A 66 -8.95 15.61 -12.54
N GLY A 67 -8.30 14.51 -12.12
CA GLY A 67 -8.82 13.61 -11.10
C GLY A 67 -8.43 13.95 -9.66
N ALA A 68 -7.70 15.05 -9.41
CA ALA A 68 -7.21 15.38 -8.08
C ALA A 68 -8.32 15.39 -7.02
N GLY A 69 -8.11 14.65 -5.92
CA GLY A 69 -9.11 14.48 -4.87
C GLY A 69 -9.98 13.24 -5.07
N THR A 70 -11.30 13.42 -5.14
CA THR A 70 -12.27 12.31 -5.11
C THR A 70 -12.10 11.33 -6.28
N VAL A 71 -11.87 11.82 -7.49
CA VAL A 71 -11.73 10.94 -8.66
C VAL A 71 -10.48 10.06 -8.55
N ASN A 72 -9.36 10.62 -8.11
CA ASN A 72 -8.15 9.82 -7.86
C ASN A 72 -8.36 8.81 -6.72
N ARG A 73 -9.11 9.19 -5.68
CA ARG A 73 -9.50 8.29 -4.59
C ARG A 73 -10.28 7.09 -5.12
N ASP A 74 -11.31 7.35 -5.90
CA ASP A 74 -12.19 6.31 -6.40
C ASP A 74 -11.45 5.37 -7.38
N LYS A 75 -10.59 5.92 -8.24
CA LYS A 75 -9.69 5.12 -9.10
C LYS A 75 -8.74 4.24 -8.29
N PHE A 76 -8.17 4.76 -7.20
CA PHE A 76 -7.31 3.95 -6.35
C PHE A 76 -8.09 2.85 -5.62
N ARG A 77 -9.33 3.13 -5.23
CA ARG A 77 -10.24 2.14 -4.64
C ARG A 77 -10.55 0.98 -5.60
N GLU A 78 -10.54 1.21 -6.91
CA GLU A 78 -10.62 0.11 -7.89
C GLU A 78 -9.31 -0.71 -7.92
N CYS A 79 -8.13 -0.07 -7.82
CA CYS A 79 -6.85 -0.79 -7.80
C CYS A 79 -6.76 -1.80 -6.65
N ILE A 80 -7.34 -1.51 -5.48
CA ILE A 80 -7.30 -2.44 -4.34
C ILE A 80 -8.19 -3.67 -4.50
N ARG A 81 -9.07 -3.69 -5.50
CA ARG A 81 -9.92 -4.85 -5.84
C ARG A 81 -9.25 -5.81 -6.81
N GLU A 82 -8.12 -5.43 -7.36
CA GLU A 82 -7.33 -6.30 -8.23
C GLU A 82 -6.77 -7.50 -7.44
N PRO A 83 -6.47 -8.63 -8.11
CA PRO A 83 -5.93 -9.83 -7.46
C PRO A 83 -4.63 -9.58 -6.70
N THR A 84 -3.82 -8.62 -7.17
CA THR A 84 -2.58 -8.19 -6.49
C THR A 84 -2.84 -6.87 -5.79
N PRO A 85 -2.78 -6.82 -4.45
CA PRO A 85 -2.91 -5.57 -3.72
C PRO A 85 -1.81 -4.57 -4.10
N PRO A 86 -2.11 -3.25 -4.18
CA PRO A 86 -1.18 -2.25 -4.71
C PRO A 86 -0.06 -1.84 -3.73
N GLY A 87 0.09 -2.55 -2.64
CA GLY A 87 1.11 -2.30 -1.62
C GLY A 87 0.70 -2.73 -0.22
N VAL A 88 1.40 -2.21 0.78
CA VAL A 88 1.25 -2.60 2.18
C VAL A 88 0.96 -1.42 3.10
N LEU A 89 0.10 -1.67 4.09
CA LEU A 89 -0.32 -0.73 5.13
C LEU A 89 0.25 -1.18 6.48
N ALA A 90 0.92 -0.27 7.19
CA ALA A 90 1.51 -0.55 8.49
C ALA A 90 0.66 0.01 9.62
N TYR A 91 0.52 -0.78 10.68
CA TYR A 91 -0.27 -0.47 11.86
C TYR A 91 0.60 -0.48 13.12
N ARG A 92 0.29 0.44 14.03
CA ARG A 92 0.70 0.37 15.42
C ARG A 92 -0.55 0.12 16.27
N GLY A 93 -0.66 -1.09 16.83
CA GLY A 93 -1.92 -1.57 17.40
C GLY A 93 -3.02 -1.60 16.34
N GLN A 94 -4.08 -0.82 16.53
CA GLN A 94 -5.22 -0.72 15.60
C GLN A 94 -5.17 0.52 14.69
N VAL A 95 -4.11 1.31 14.75
CA VAL A 95 -4.02 2.57 14.01
C VAL A 95 -3.07 2.42 12.82
N ALA A 96 -3.55 2.72 11.62
CA ALA A 96 -2.72 2.78 10.42
C ALA A 96 -1.75 3.99 10.53
N VAL A 97 -0.45 3.73 10.43
CA VAL A 97 0.61 4.73 10.65
C VAL A 97 1.50 4.94 9.42
N GLY A 98 1.46 4.02 8.46
CA GLY A 98 2.29 4.11 7.26
C GLY A 98 1.79 3.31 6.08
N TRP A 99 2.15 3.76 4.89
CA TRP A 99 1.82 3.15 3.60
C TRP A 99 3.05 3.02 2.71
N CYS A 100 3.15 1.91 1.99
CA CYS A 100 4.14 1.71 0.93
C CYS A 100 3.46 1.14 -0.32
N ALA A 101 3.45 1.91 -1.41
CA ALA A 101 3.01 1.40 -2.70
C ALA A 101 4.10 0.51 -3.30
N ALA A 102 3.75 -0.74 -3.55
CA ALA A 102 4.62 -1.72 -4.19
C ALA A 102 3.77 -2.60 -5.13
N ASP A 103 4.09 -2.58 -6.42
CA ASP A 103 3.33 -3.27 -7.46
C ASP A 103 4.25 -3.61 -8.63
N PRO A 104 3.92 -4.57 -9.51
CA PRO A 104 4.62 -4.75 -10.77
C PRO A 104 4.79 -3.43 -11.54
N SER A 105 5.98 -3.20 -12.07
CA SER A 105 6.34 -1.90 -12.69
C SER A 105 5.44 -1.51 -13.86
N GLU A 106 4.87 -2.47 -14.56
CA GLU A 106 3.91 -2.25 -15.65
C GLU A 106 2.60 -1.59 -15.21
N LYS A 107 2.25 -1.66 -13.93
CA LYS A 107 1.11 -0.94 -13.35
C LYS A 107 1.34 0.58 -13.25
N TYR A 108 2.57 1.03 -13.44
CA TYR A 108 2.97 2.43 -13.28
C TYR A 108 3.27 3.07 -14.64
N ARG A 109 2.24 3.58 -15.32
CA ARG A 109 2.32 4.19 -16.67
C ARG A 109 3.42 5.24 -16.81
N ARG A 110 3.70 6.01 -15.73
CA ARG A 110 4.76 7.01 -15.74
C ARG A 110 6.16 6.43 -15.72
N LEU A 111 6.36 5.26 -15.14
CA LEU A 111 7.66 4.57 -15.22
C LEU A 111 7.94 4.18 -16.66
N ALA A 112 6.96 3.57 -17.34
CA ALA A 112 7.08 3.15 -18.73
C ALA A 112 7.35 4.34 -19.68
N SER A 113 6.87 5.54 -19.38
CA SER A 113 7.09 6.76 -20.18
C SER A 113 8.28 7.60 -19.74
N SER A 114 8.96 7.23 -18.66
CA SER A 114 10.10 7.97 -18.12
C SER A 114 11.37 7.71 -18.94
N ARG A 115 12.07 8.77 -19.38
CA ARG A 115 13.36 8.63 -20.07
C ARG A 115 14.51 8.21 -19.16
N THR A 116 14.39 8.49 -17.87
CA THR A 116 15.45 8.25 -16.86
C THR A 116 15.24 6.98 -16.04
N LEU A 117 14.03 6.42 -16.05
CA LEU A 117 13.64 5.24 -15.27
C LEU A 117 13.30 4.07 -16.19
N GLN A 118 13.89 4.03 -17.38
CA GLN A 118 13.72 2.90 -18.30
C GLN A 118 14.26 1.60 -17.67
N PRO A 119 13.57 0.47 -17.85
CA PRO A 119 14.13 -0.84 -17.50
C PRO A 119 15.47 -1.06 -18.22
N ILE A 120 16.42 -1.69 -17.53
CA ILE A 120 17.72 -2.03 -18.13
C ILE A 120 17.60 -3.27 -19.03
N ASP A 121 16.66 -4.13 -18.72
CA ASP A 121 16.33 -5.36 -19.45
C ASP A 121 14.82 -5.65 -19.37
N ASP A 122 14.36 -6.70 -20.05
CA ASP A 122 12.95 -7.12 -20.07
C ASP A 122 12.53 -7.93 -18.82
N THR A 123 13.34 -7.94 -17.77
CA THR A 123 13.02 -8.69 -16.55
C THR A 123 11.85 -8.04 -15.83
N PRO A 124 10.75 -8.77 -15.54
CA PRO A 124 9.65 -8.24 -14.74
C PRO A 124 10.14 -7.81 -13.36
N VAL A 125 9.91 -6.55 -13.01
CA VAL A 125 10.34 -5.98 -11.74
C VAL A 125 9.16 -5.37 -10.99
N TRP A 126 9.25 -5.37 -9.66
CA TRP A 126 8.37 -4.62 -8.80
C TRP A 126 8.98 -3.26 -8.49
N ALA A 127 8.14 -2.25 -8.42
CA ALA A 127 8.57 -0.89 -8.09
C ALA A 127 7.89 -0.38 -6.82
N ILE A 128 8.69 0.20 -5.93
CA ILE A 128 8.19 1.01 -4.80
C ILE A 128 8.13 2.45 -5.29
N THR A 129 6.93 3.01 -5.38
CA THR A 129 6.72 4.33 -5.99
C THR A 129 6.23 5.39 -5.01
N CYS A 130 5.72 5.00 -3.85
CA CYS A 130 5.21 5.92 -2.85
C CYS A 130 5.48 5.36 -1.44
N LEU A 131 5.93 6.26 -0.57
CA LEU A 131 6.04 6.01 0.87
C LEU A 131 5.36 7.16 1.60
N TYR A 132 4.43 6.82 2.48
CA TYR A 132 3.74 7.79 3.31
C TYR A 132 3.78 7.34 4.77
N VAL A 133 4.15 8.24 5.68
CA VAL A 133 4.16 8.02 7.12
C VAL A 133 3.38 9.14 7.79
N GLY A 134 2.46 8.77 8.67
CA GLY A 134 1.68 9.70 9.48
C GLY A 134 2.59 10.68 10.24
N LYS A 135 2.14 11.94 10.39
CA LYS A 135 3.00 13.00 10.95
C LYS A 135 3.56 12.65 12.34
N ALA A 136 2.75 12.02 13.18
CA ALA A 136 3.12 11.64 14.54
C ALA A 136 4.17 10.52 14.58
N ASP A 137 4.26 9.71 13.52
CA ASP A 137 5.09 8.50 13.47
C ASP A 137 6.38 8.70 12.65
N ARG A 138 6.63 9.91 12.17
CA ARG A 138 7.85 10.24 11.41
C ARG A 138 9.09 10.20 12.28
N ARG A 139 10.26 10.01 11.64
CA ARG A 139 11.60 9.95 12.29
C ARG A 139 11.76 8.81 13.30
N GLN A 140 10.95 7.76 13.20
CA GLN A 140 11.00 6.55 14.04
C GLN A 140 11.45 5.31 13.27
N GLY A 141 12.06 5.48 12.08
CA GLY A 141 12.56 4.37 11.29
C GLY A 141 11.49 3.59 10.49
N LEU A 142 10.22 4.03 10.49
CA LEU A 142 9.11 3.33 9.81
C LEU A 142 9.34 3.15 8.32
N THR A 143 9.98 4.10 7.65
CA THR A 143 10.27 4.02 6.21
C THR A 143 11.06 2.76 5.87
N ARG A 144 12.08 2.43 6.65
CA ARG A 144 12.88 1.22 6.46
C ARG A 144 12.03 -0.03 6.63
N GLN A 145 11.24 -0.10 7.70
CA GLN A 145 10.37 -1.25 7.99
C GLN A 145 9.31 -1.44 6.90
N LEU A 146 8.72 -0.35 6.38
CA LEU A 146 7.79 -0.38 5.25
C LEU A 146 8.44 -0.93 3.97
N ILE A 147 9.67 -0.52 3.65
CA ILE A 147 10.41 -1.03 2.49
C ILE A 147 10.70 -2.52 2.66
N GLU A 148 11.19 -2.94 3.82
CA GLU A 148 11.47 -4.34 4.13
C GLU A 148 10.19 -5.20 3.98
N ALA A 149 9.07 -4.75 4.54
CA ALA A 149 7.78 -5.41 4.41
C ALA A 149 7.27 -5.46 2.95
N ALA A 150 7.44 -4.37 2.19
CA ALA A 150 7.07 -4.32 0.78
C ALA A 150 7.92 -5.29 -0.07
N CYS A 151 9.20 -5.46 0.26
CA CYS A 151 10.05 -6.46 -0.39
C CYS A 151 9.59 -7.90 -0.08
N VAL A 152 9.26 -8.20 1.18
CA VAL A 152 8.70 -9.51 1.57
C VAL A 152 7.37 -9.76 0.87
N PHE A 153 6.50 -8.74 0.81
CA PHE A 153 5.22 -8.79 0.11
C PHE A 153 5.41 -9.08 -1.38
N ALA A 154 6.27 -8.33 -2.08
CA ALA A 154 6.56 -8.54 -3.50
C ALA A 154 7.12 -9.95 -3.77
N ALA A 155 8.02 -10.45 -2.90
CA ALA A 155 8.57 -11.79 -3.01
C ALA A 155 7.49 -12.88 -2.90
N SER A 156 6.44 -12.68 -2.11
CA SER A 156 5.31 -13.61 -2.01
C SER A 156 4.50 -13.74 -3.31
N PHE A 157 4.63 -12.78 -4.23
CA PHE A 157 4.09 -12.80 -5.59
C PHE A 157 5.12 -13.19 -6.65
N GLY A 158 6.26 -13.77 -6.25
CA GLY A 158 7.29 -14.27 -7.15
C GLY A 158 8.29 -13.21 -7.65
N ALA A 159 8.30 -12.00 -7.06
CA ALA A 159 9.31 -11.01 -7.38
C ALA A 159 10.70 -11.50 -6.97
N SER A 160 11.64 -11.55 -7.92
CA SER A 160 13.05 -11.78 -7.61
C SER A 160 13.64 -10.53 -6.98
N ALA A 161 14.26 -10.67 -5.80
CA ALA A 161 14.96 -9.59 -5.14
C ALA A 161 16.27 -9.26 -5.89
N ARG A 162 16.19 -8.47 -6.95
CA ARG A 162 17.36 -7.75 -7.48
C ARG A 162 17.36 -6.36 -6.85
N LYS A 163 18.36 -6.08 -6.03
CA LYS A 163 18.66 -4.73 -5.58
C LYS A 163 19.06 -3.88 -6.79
N GLN A 164 18.16 -3.11 -7.30
CA GLN A 164 18.47 -2.00 -8.18
C GLN A 164 18.29 -0.72 -7.37
N LEU A 165 19.37 -0.35 -6.66
CA LEU A 165 19.56 0.98 -6.11
C LEU A 165 20.11 1.84 -7.25
N SER A 166 19.23 2.55 -7.95
CA SER A 166 19.63 3.73 -8.71
C SER A 166 19.65 4.90 -7.73
N LEU A 167 20.84 5.34 -7.37
CA LEU A 167 21.11 6.63 -6.71
C LEU A 167 20.98 7.76 -7.73
#